data_926279a20709c8874ab1e418012a8e48
#
_entry.id   926279a20709c8874ab1e418012a8e48
#
_cell.length_a   1.000
_cell.length_b   1.000
_cell.length_c   1.000
_cell.angle_alpha   90.00
_cell.angle_beta   90.00
_cell.angle_gamma   90.00
#
_symmetry.space_group_name_H-M   'P 1'
#
loop_
_entity.id
_entity.type
_entity.pdbx_description
1 polymer ?
#
loop_
_entity_poly.entity_id
_entity_poly.type
_entity_poly.pdbx_seq_one_letter_code
_entity_poly.pdbx_strand_id
1 'polypeptide(L)'
;MTSDPLLGAILDGRYRVESRIATGGMSTVYRGLDLRLDRRVALKVMDARYSGDHQFLTRFQREARAIARLKHPGLVAIYDQGNDATNPFLVMELVDGGTLRELLRERGPMPPHAVAAVLHPVLGGLGVAHRSGLVHRDIKPENVLISDDGEVKLVDFGLVRAIAEAGITSTSVILGTAGYLSPEQVEGGSIGPRSDVYSTGIMAFELLTGTTPFRGDNVLSVAHQRLDHDVPPPSSMIDGVPQQFDDFVAHATARRPEDRFPDAVAMGEELDSIADELGLPAFRVPAPRNSAQHTAATVRQPRRNDRPPSSAPPNRADPAVPDMTRQFTPQPQDRWSARAAVAAPADEPFDDLPSEIGQFAGIDIEELAAARQRGRRAAVFWTLAVLVLNGLVAAAAWSLGTNFQGLLPQ
;
A
#
# COMPACT_ATOMS: atom_id res chain seq x y z
N MET A 1 -8.07 -23.40 14.29
CA MET A 1 -7.97 -21.94 14.08
C MET A 1 -6.80 -21.47 14.93
N THR A 2 -5.67 -21.18 14.35
CA THR A 2 -4.51 -20.61 15.07
C THR A 2 -4.90 -19.22 15.52
N SER A 3 -4.89 -18.99 16.85
CA SER A 3 -5.14 -17.67 17.43
C SER A 3 -4.03 -16.74 16.96
N ASP A 4 -4.39 -15.53 16.51
CA ASP A 4 -3.43 -14.48 16.14
C ASP A 4 -2.61 -14.11 17.40
N PRO A 5 -1.28 -14.31 17.39
CA PRO A 5 -0.45 -14.17 18.58
C PRO A 5 -0.35 -12.73 19.09
N LEU A 6 -0.67 -11.74 18.24
CA LEU A 6 -0.60 -10.33 18.63
C LEU A 6 -1.88 -9.84 19.31
N LEU A 7 -3.01 -10.55 19.23
CA LEU A 7 -4.23 -10.12 19.89
C LEU A 7 -4.07 -10.10 21.41
N GLY A 8 -4.30 -8.94 22.03
CA GLY A 8 -4.12 -8.70 23.46
C GLY A 8 -2.68 -8.34 23.86
N ALA A 9 -1.71 -8.43 22.95
CA ALA A 9 -0.33 -7.98 23.22
C ALA A 9 -0.26 -6.46 23.42
N ILE A 10 0.78 -6.01 24.11
CA ILE A 10 1.09 -4.59 24.31
C ILE A 10 2.42 -4.31 23.62
N LEU A 11 2.39 -3.63 22.50
CA LEU A 11 3.57 -3.24 21.74
C LEU A 11 4.26 -2.05 22.43
N ASP A 12 5.58 -2.12 22.55
CA ASP A 12 6.43 -1.08 23.15
C ASP A 12 5.94 -0.62 24.55
N GLY A 13 5.30 -1.53 25.32
CA GLY A 13 4.73 -1.23 26.63
C GLY A 13 3.62 -0.16 26.62
N ARG A 14 3.10 0.23 25.44
CA ARG A 14 2.17 1.36 25.28
C ARG A 14 0.94 1.06 24.45
N TYR A 15 1.06 0.30 23.36
CA TYR A 15 -0.04 0.14 22.40
C TYR A 15 -0.65 -1.24 22.52
N ARG A 16 -1.85 -1.34 23.11
CA ARG A 16 -2.56 -2.61 23.23
C ARG A 16 -3.26 -2.96 21.93
N VAL A 17 -3.00 -4.15 21.40
CA VAL A 17 -3.65 -4.70 20.21
C VAL A 17 -5.03 -5.24 20.60
N GLU A 18 -6.11 -4.73 20.00
CA GLU A 18 -7.49 -5.09 20.37
C GLU A 18 -8.14 -6.07 19.39
N SER A 19 -8.16 -5.73 18.11
CA SER A 19 -8.76 -6.58 17.06
C SER A 19 -8.06 -6.36 15.72
N ARG A 20 -8.08 -7.39 14.88
CA ARG A 20 -7.51 -7.32 13.53
C ARG A 20 -8.51 -6.67 12.57
N ILE A 21 -8.07 -5.65 11.83
CA ILE A 21 -8.84 -4.97 10.78
C ILE A 21 -8.60 -5.64 9.43
N ALA A 22 -7.34 -5.74 9.02
CA ALA A 22 -6.96 -6.27 7.70
C ALA A 22 -5.61 -6.98 7.74
N THR A 23 -5.43 -7.95 6.83
CA THR A 23 -4.15 -8.62 6.61
C THR A 23 -3.74 -8.41 5.16
N GLY A 24 -2.54 -7.85 4.95
CA GLY A 24 -1.91 -7.69 3.65
C GLY A 24 -0.73 -8.65 3.48
N GLY A 25 -0.08 -8.60 2.32
CA GLY A 25 1.06 -9.46 2.02
C GLY A 25 2.31 -9.21 2.87
N MET A 26 2.44 -8.02 3.47
CA MET A 26 3.66 -7.60 4.20
C MET A 26 3.35 -7.02 5.58
N SER A 27 2.10 -6.81 5.92
CA SER A 27 1.68 -6.23 7.19
C SER A 27 0.28 -6.64 7.56
N THR A 28 -0.02 -6.56 8.86
CA THR A 28 -1.39 -6.68 9.37
C THR A 28 -1.75 -5.39 10.09
N VAL A 29 -2.96 -4.91 9.85
CA VAL A 29 -3.50 -3.70 10.49
C VAL A 29 -4.45 -4.13 11.60
N TYR A 30 -4.24 -3.56 12.77
CA TYR A 30 -5.05 -3.81 13.96
C TYR A 30 -5.67 -2.53 14.47
N ARG A 31 -6.85 -2.65 15.08
CA ARG A 31 -7.37 -1.66 16.01
C ARG A 31 -6.62 -1.80 17.32
N GLY A 32 -6.17 -0.72 17.90
CA GLY A 32 -5.45 -0.72 19.17
C GLY A 32 -5.82 0.46 20.06
N LEU A 33 -5.28 0.43 21.28
CA LEU A 33 -5.44 1.49 22.28
C LEU A 33 -4.07 2.00 22.71
N ASP A 34 -3.81 3.30 22.59
CA ASP A 34 -2.70 3.99 23.22
C ASP A 34 -3.01 4.13 24.72
N LEU A 35 -2.37 3.30 25.54
CA LEU A 35 -2.61 3.23 26.98
C LEU A 35 -2.20 4.51 27.75
N ARG A 36 -1.34 5.35 27.16
CA ARG A 36 -0.90 6.60 27.79
C ARG A 36 -1.86 7.76 27.54
N LEU A 37 -2.45 7.79 26.34
CA LEU A 37 -3.34 8.87 25.91
C LEU A 37 -4.82 8.47 25.92
N ASP A 38 -5.12 7.21 26.31
CA ASP A 38 -6.47 6.61 26.32
C ASP A 38 -7.25 6.85 25.05
N ARG A 39 -6.56 6.70 23.89
CA ARG A 39 -7.17 6.90 22.57
C ARG A 39 -7.02 5.70 21.67
N ARG A 40 -8.00 5.45 20.85
CA ARG A 40 -7.94 4.42 19.82
C ARG A 40 -6.99 4.82 18.69
N VAL A 41 -6.28 3.84 18.16
CA VAL A 41 -5.28 4.00 17.09
C VAL A 41 -5.37 2.83 16.11
N ALA A 42 -4.91 3.02 14.89
CA ALA A 42 -4.60 1.93 13.97
C ALA A 42 -3.11 1.54 14.13
N LEU A 43 -2.86 0.24 14.28
CA LEU A 43 -1.53 -0.32 14.42
C LEU A 43 -1.20 -1.14 13.16
N LYS A 44 -0.33 -0.65 12.31
CA LYS A 44 0.17 -1.39 11.14
C LYS A 44 1.44 -2.11 11.55
N VAL A 45 1.34 -3.42 11.76
CA VAL A 45 2.45 -4.28 12.20
C VAL A 45 3.02 -4.99 10.97
N MET A 46 4.31 -4.84 10.76
CA MET A 46 5.02 -5.48 9.66
C MET A 46 5.25 -6.96 9.95
N ASP A 47 5.26 -7.77 8.89
CA ASP A 47 5.55 -9.19 9.01
C ASP A 47 6.97 -9.40 9.60
N ALA A 48 7.09 -10.35 10.53
CA ALA A 48 8.35 -10.67 11.20
C ALA A 48 9.50 -11.05 10.24
N ARG A 49 9.19 -11.52 9.03
CA ARG A 49 10.19 -11.79 7.98
C ARG A 49 11.06 -10.59 7.63
N TYR A 50 10.58 -9.38 7.87
CA TYR A 50 11.31 -8.13 7.58
C TYR A 50 12.07 -7.59 8.78
N SER A 51 11.92 -8.17 9.97
CA SER A 51 12.56 -7.68 11.21
C SER A 51 14.09 -7.82 11.21
N GLY A 52 14.63 -8.81 10.49
CA GLY A 52 16.07 -9.03 10.34
C GLY A 52 16.74 -8.18 9.26
N ASP A 53 15.98 -7.48 8.42
CA ASP A 53 16.53 -6.67 7.33
C ASP A 53 16.77 -5.22 7.80
N HIS A 54 18.01 -4.91 8.16
CA HIS A 54 18.41 -3.57 8.59
C HIS A 54 18.21 -2.48 7.51
N GLN A 55 18.32 -2.81 6.24
CA GLN A 55 18.08 -1.85 5.16
C GLN A 55 16.60 -1.51 5.06
N PHE A 56 15.76 -2.55 5.17
CA PHE A 56 14.31 -2.38 5.24
C PHE A 56 13.91 -1.50 6.42
N LEU A 57 14.35 -1.84 7.63
CA LEU A 57 14.01 -1.09 8.84
C LEU A 57 14.43 0.39 8.76
N THR A 58 15.62 0.65 8.24
CA THR A 58 16.13 2.01 8.08
C THR A 58 15.27 2.82 7.10
N ARG A 59 14.88 2.22 5.95
CA ARG A 59 13.99 2.87 4.96
C ARG A 59 12.60 3.10 5.54
N PHE A 60 12.02 2.07 6.15
CA PHE A 60 10.71 2.14 6.81
C PHE A 60 10.64 3.30 7.82
N GLN A 61 11.63 3.40 8.71
CA GLN A 61 11.71 4.47 9.70
C GLN A 61 11.89 5.85 9.07
N ARG A 62 12.70 5.95 8.01
CA ARG A 62 12.92 7.22 7.29
C ARG A 62 11.66 7.69 6.60
N GLU A 63 10.96 6.81 5.89
CA GLU A 63 9.72 7.12 5.19
C GLU A 63 8.60 7.47 6.16
N ALA A 64 8.43 6.70 7.24
CA ALA A 64 7.47 6.99 8.29
C ALA A 64 7.67 8.40 8.88
N ARG A 65 8.92 8.81 9.14
CA ARG A 65 9.24 10.16 9.62
C ARG A 65 8.94 11.25 8.60
N ALA A 66 9.14 10.98 7.31
CA ALA A 66 8.82 11.93 6.26
C ALA A 66 7.32 12.13 6.13
N ILE A 67 6.52 11.05 6.14
CA ILE A 67 5.06 11.10 6.07
C ILE A 67 4.45 11.74 7.33
N ALA A 68 5.00 11.46 8.53
CA ALA A 68 4.52 12.02 9.79
C ALA A 68 4.60 13.56 9.86
N ARG A 69 5.39 14.19 8.99
CA ARG A 69 5.47 15.66 8.87
C ARG A 69 4.38 16.27 8.00
N LEU A 70 3.71 15.44 7.18
CA LEU A 70 2.62 15.90 6.33
C LEU A 70 1.38 16.16 7.18
N LYS A 71 0.73 17.29 6.95
CA LYS A 71 -0.51 17.68 7.63
C LYS A 71 -1.53 18.10 6.59
N HIS A 72 -2.54 17.26 6.39
CA HIS A 72 -3.68 17.57 5.54
C HIS A 72 -4.89 16.72 5.97
N PRO A 73 -6.13 17.27 5.96
CA PRO A 73 -7.32 16.50 6.34
C PRO A 73 -7.55 15.27 5.46
N GLY A 74 -7.15 15.31 4.19
CA GLY A 74 -7.20 14.18 3.26
C GLY A 74 -6.07 13.15 3.42
N LEU A 75 -5.27 13.21 4.50
CA LEU A 75 -4.22 12.23 4.81
C LEU A 75 -4.45 11.61 6.19
N VAL A 76 -4.24 10.31 6.30
CA VAL A 76 -4.18 9.63 7.61
C VAL A 76 -2.91 10.06 8.34
N ALA A 77 -3.07 10.56 9.57
CA ALA A 77 -1.94 11.01 10.38
C ALA A 77 -1.13 9.81 10.93
N ILE A 78 0.20 9.91 10.86
CA ILE A 78 1.11 9.00 11.59
C ILE A 78 1.43 9.64 12.93
N TYR A 79 1.18 8.88 14.01
CA TYR A 79 1.39 9.36 15.38
C TYR A 79 2.71 8.89 15.97
N ASP A 80 3.12 7.66 15.66
CA ASP A 80 4.33 7.05 16.22
C ASP A 80 4.83 5.89 15.37
N GLN A 81 6.03 5.43 15.65
CA GLN A 81 6.60 4.20 15.10
C GLN A 81 7.43 3.49 16.18
N GLY A 82 7.43 2.19 16.14
CA GLY A 82 8.19 1.38 17.10
C GLY A 82 8.70 0.08 16.48
N ASN A 83 9.50 -0.62 17.29
CA ASN A 83 9.96 -1.96 16.96
C ASN A 83 9.91 -2.79 18.26
N ASP A 84 8.88 -3.60 18.41
CA ASP A 84 8.72 -4.48 19.57
C ASP A 84 9.22 -5.88 19.23
N ALA A 85 10.36 -6.24 19.80
CA ALA A 85 11.09 -7.50 19.54
C ALA A 85 11.36 -7.72 18.04
N THR A 86 10.47 -8.45 17.37
CA THR A 86 10.58 -8.81 15.95
C THR A 86 9.53 -8.12 15.07
N ASN A 87 8.75 -7.18 15.63
CA ASN A 87 7.60 -6.59 14.95
C ASN A 87 7.77 -5.07 14.79
N PRO A 88 8.33 -4.59 13.68
CA PRO A 88 8.26 -3.16 13.35
C PRO A 88 6.81 -2.74 13.16
N PHE A 89 6.41 -1.60 13.71
CA PHE A 89 5.03 -1.14 13.59
C PHE A 89 4.93 0.38 13.43
N LEU A 90 3.80 0.81 12.86
CA LEU A 90 3.37 2.20 12.81
C LEU A 90 2.08 2.36 13.62
N VAL A 91 2.00 3.50 14.28
CA VAL A 91 0.79 3.95 14.98
C VAL A 91 0.20 5.10 14.19
N MET A 92 -1.04 4.93 13.76
CA MET A 92 -1.73 5.86 12.87
C MET A 92 -3.08 6.27 13.43
N GLU A 93 -3.64 7.31 12.85
CA GLU A 93 -5.03 7.68 13.01
C GLU A 93 -5.93 6.48 12.69
N LEU A 94 -6.85 6.17 13.59
CA LEU A 94 -7.90 5.20 13.34
C LEU A 94 -9.06 5.92 12.67
N VAL A 95 -9.33 5.57 11.42
CA VAL A 95 -10.48 6.05 10.66
C VAL A 95 -11.61 5.06 10.84
N ASP A 96 -12.60 5.37 11.67
CA ASP A 96 -13.79 4.53 11.82
C ASP A 96 -14.66 4.67 10.56
N GLY A 97 -14.89 3.57 9.83
CA GLY A 97 -15.57 3.55 8.53
C GLY A 97 -15.10 2.38 7.67
N GLY A 98 -14.61 2.66 6.46
CA GLY A 98 -14.07 1.60 5.58
C GLY A 98 -13.30 2.15 4.38
N THR A 99 -12.96 1.27 3.45
CA THR A 99 -12.22 1.61 2.24
C THR A 99 -13.15 2.01 1.09
N LEU A 100 -12.63 2.84 0.18
CA LEU A 100 -13.31 3.18 -1.08
C LEU A 100 -13.56 1.92 -1.93
N ARG A 101 -12.69 0.90 -1.84
CA ARG A 101 -12.88 -0.40 -2.48
C ARG A 101 -14.13 -1.11 -1.97
N GLU A 102 -14.35 -1.11 -0.66
CA GLU A 102 -15.54 -1.70 -0.05
C GLU A 102 -16.81 -0.95 -0.48
N LEU A 103 -16.77 0.38 -0.51
CA LEU A 103 -17.86 1.22 -0.99
C LEU A 103 -18.20 0.93 -2.47
N LEU A 104 -17.18 0.86 -3.33
CA LEU A 104 -17.37 0.57 -4.75
C LEU A 104 -17.97 -0.82 -4.99
N ARG A 105 -17.56 -1.82 -4.20
CA ARG A 105 -18.15 -3.16 -4.25
C ARG A 105 -19.59 -3.18 -3.74
N GLU A 106 -19.92 -2.37 -2.73
CA GLU A 106 -21.27 -2.30 -2.16
C GLU A 106 -22.26 -1.57 -3.08
N ARG A 107 -21.81 -0.50 -3.74
CA ARG A 107 -22.71 0.43 -4.45
C ARG A 107 -22.54 0.49 -5.96
N GLY A 108 -21.44 -0.06 -6.50
CA GLY A 108 -21.10 0.03 -7.92
C GLY A 108 -20.56 1.40 -8.33
N PRO A 109 -20.64 1.77 -9.62
CA PRO A 109 -20.15 3.02 -10.18
C PRO A 109 -20.70 4.25 -9.47
N MET A 110 -19.93 5.31 -9.43
CA MET A 110 -20.26 6.56 -8.77
C MET A 110 -20.61 7.65 -9.79
N PRO A 111 -21.63 8.48 -9.52
CA PRO A 111 -21.89 9.64 -10.38
C PRO A 111 -20.78 10.68 -10.26
N PRO A 112 -20.59 11.54 -11.28
CA PRO A 112 -19.50 12.53 -11.36
C PRO A 112 -19.28 13.37 -10.11
N HIS A 113 -20.33 13.87 -9.47
CA HIS A 113 -20.24 14.65 -8.23
C HIS A 113 -19.70 13.84 -7.04
N ALA A 114 -20.00 12.53 -6.97
CA ALA A 114 -19.46 11.67 -5.93
C ALA A 114 -17.99 11.33 -6.20
N VAL A 115 -17.59 11.16 -7.47
CA VAL A 115 -16.18 11.00 -7.86
C VAL A 115 -15.38 12.25 -7.50
N ALA A 116 -15.88 13.44 -7.82
CA ALA A 116 -15.24 14.70 -7.44
C ALA A 116 -15.06 14.82 -5.91
N ALA A 117 -16.10 14.48 -5.13
CA ALA A 117 -16.04 14.51 -3.67
C ALA A 117 -15.01 13.53 -3.07
N VAL A 118 -14.72 12.41 -3.74
CA VAL A 118 -13.64 11.48 -3.35
C VAL A 118 -12.28 12.02 -3.76
N LEU A 119 -12.14 12.48 -5.00
CA LEU A 119 -10.84 12.86 -5.55
C LEU A 119 -10.29 14.16 -4.96
N HIS A 120 -11.13 15.12 -4.64
CA HIS A 120 -10.70 16.43 -4.11
C HIS A 120 -9.81 16.29 -2.84
N PRO A 121 -10.22 15.62 -1.74
CA PRO A 121 -9.34 15.46 -0.57
C PRO A 121 -8.12 14.56 -0.86
N VAL A 122 -8.22 13.57 -1.76
CA VAL A 122 -7.10 12.72 -2.18
C VAL A 122 -6.04 13.56 -2.90
N LEU A 123 -6.44 14.36 -3.90
CA LEU A 123 -5.54 15.25 -4.65
C LEU A 123 -4.93 16.34 -3.76
N GLY A 124 -5.73 16.90 -2.83
CA GLY A 124 -5.21 17.83 -1.84
C GLY A 124 -4.12 17.24 -0.97
N GLY A 125 -4.32 16.02 -0.47
CA GLY A 125 -3.32 15.27 0.31
C GLY A 125 -2.07 14.93 -0.49
N LEU A 126 -2.24 14.42 -1.73
CA LEU A 126 -1.14 14.16 -2.65
C LEU A 126 -0.35 15.43 -2.99
N GLY A 127 -1.03 16.56 -3.20
CA GLY A 127 -0.38 17.84 -3.47
C GLY A 127 0.55 18.29 -2.33
N VAL A 128 0.17 18.05 -1.06
CA VAL A 128 1.05 18.31 0.09
C VAL A 128 2.27 17.38 0.06
N ALA A 129 2.08 16.11 -0.27
CA ALA A 129 3.16 15.14 -0.37
C ALA A 129 4.13 15.48 -1.51
N HIS A 130 3.62 15.79 -2.71
CA HIS A 130 4.43 16.14 -3.89
C HIS A 130 5.28 17.38 -3.64
N ARG A 131 4.73 18.43 -3.01
CA ARG A 131 5.51 19.62 -2.59
C ARG A 131 6.63 19.30 -1.59
N SER A 132 6.47 18.22 -0.83
CA SER A 132 7.48 17.72 0.12
C SER A 132 8.46 16.74 -0.50
N GLY A 133 8.41 16.52 -1.82
CA GLY A 133 9.24 15.56 -2.55
C GLY A 133 8.88 14.09 -2.31
N LEU A 134 7.67 13.82 -1.79
CA LEU A 134 7.18 12.47 -1.56
C LEU A 134 6.20 12.06 -2.66
N VAL A 135 6.36 10.84 -3.16
CA VAL A 135 5.46 10.19 -4.13
C VAL A 135 4.79 9.01 -3.46
N HIS A 136 3.49 8.86 -3.63
CA HIS A 136 2.71 7.81 -2.97
C HIS A 136 2.98 6.42 -3.56
N ARG A 137 3.05 6.31 -4.89
CA ARG A 137 3.41 5.11 -5.67
C ARG A 137 2.41 3.94 -5.65
N ASP A 138 1.37 3.99 -4.83
CA ASP A 138 0.38 2.91 -4.67
C ASP A 138 -1.04 3.46 -4.49
N ILE A 139 -1.45 4.40 -5.38
CA ILE A 139 -2.81 4.95 -5.39
C ILE A 139 -3.78 3.91 -5.93
N LYS A 140 -4.78 3.59 -5.09
CA LYS A 140 -5.86 2.64 -5.41
C LYS A 140 -7.00 2.76 -4.40
N PRO A 141 -8.21 2.29 -4.68
CA PRO A 141 -9.36 2.40 -3.76
C PRO A 141 -9.17 1.71 -2.40
N GLU A 142 -8.29 0.72 -2.29
CA GLU A 142 -7.95 0.08 -1.02
C GLU A 142 -7.21 1.01 -0.06
N ASN A 143 -6.48 2.01 -0.61
CA ASN A 143 -5.69 2.97 0.15
C ASN A 143 -6.42 4.31 0.36
N VAL A 144 -7.69 4.41 0.01
CA VAL A 144 -8.56 5.54 0.32
C VAL A 144 -9.59 5.10 1.35
N LEU A 145 -9.58 5.74 2.52
CA LEU A 145 -10.50 5.47 3.62
C LEU A 145 -11.62 6.50 3.63
N ILE A 146 -12.81 6.08 4.03
CA ILE A 146 -13.99 6.91 4.19
C ILE A 146 -14.48 6.72 5.61
N SER A 147 -14.49 7.79 6.41
CA SER A 147 -14.98 7.74 7.79
C SER A 147 -16.50 7.68 7.84
N ASP A 148 -17.07 7.25 8.97
CA ASP A 148 -18.51 7.27 9.23
C ASP A 148 -19.10 8.70 9.12
N ASP A 149 -18.23 9.70 9.35
CA ASP A 149 -18.55 11.11 9.15
C ASP A 149 -18.38 11.60 7.70
N GLY A 150 -18.01 10.73 6.76
CA GLY A 150 -17.87 11.04 5.34
C GLY A 150 -16.59 11.78 4.99
N GLU A 151 -15.59 11.81 5.89
CA GLU A 151 -14.25 12.29 5.56
C GLU A 151 -13.51 11.28 4.71
N VAL A 152 -12.86 11.74 3.64
CA VAL A 152 -12.05 10.90 2.75
C VAL A 152 -10.58 11.14 3.05
N LYS A 153 -9.83 10.07 3.32
CA LYS A 153 -8.41 10.13 3.69
C LYS A 153 -7.59 9.10 2.94
N LEU A 154 -6.45 9.52 2.44
CA LEU A 154 -5.45 8.66 1.81
C LEU A 154 -4.54 8.05 2.87
N VAL A 155 -4.26 6.75 2.76
CA VAL A 155 -3.41 5.99 3.67
C VAL A 155 -2.34 5.22 2.88
N ASP A 156 -1.30 4.76 3.56
CA ASP A 156 -0.30 3.84 3.01
C ASP A 156 0.55 4.41 1.87
N PHE A 157 1.19 5.57 2.09
CA PHE A 157 2.30 6.00 1.24
C PHE A 157 3.30 4.86 1.11
N GLY A 158 3.74 4.60 -0.10
CA GLY A 158 4.55 3.47 -0.60
C GLY A 158 5.67 2.85 0.24
N LEU A 159 5.51 2.82 1.58
CA LEU A 159 6.38 2.16 2.57
C LEU A 159 6.74 0.72 2.16
N VAL A 160 5.87 0.09 1.39
CA VAL A 160 6.00 -1.31 0.96
C VAL A 160 6.79 -1.44 -0.34
N ARG A 161 6.83 -0.40 -1.18
CA ARG A 161 7.48 -0.47 -2.50
C ARG A 161 8.98 -0.18 -2.48
N ALA A 162 9.46 0.53 -1.49
CA ALA A 162 10.89 0.58 -1.17
C ALA A 162 11.49 -0.83 -0.92
N ILE A 163 10.63 -1.81 -0.61
CA ILE A 163 11.00 -3.23 -0.42
C ILE A 163 11.12 -3.96 -1.76
N ALA A 164 10.25 -3.68 -2.72
CA ALA A 164 10.30 -4.32 -4.05
C ALA A 164 11.55 -3.87 -4.84
N GLU A 165 11.98 -2.62 -4.66
CA GLU A 165 13.26 -2.10 -5.20
C GLU A 165 14.48 -2.78 -4.56
N ALA A 166 14.34 -3.38 -3.37
CA ALA A 166 15.39 -4.19 -2.71
C ALA A 166 15.47 -5.64 -3.20
N GLY A 167 14.73 -6.02 -4.26
CA GLY A 167 14.81 -7.36 -4.87
C GLY A 167 13.94 -8.44 -4.22
N ILE A 168 13.09 -8.09 -3.25
CA ILE A 168 12.18 -9.03 -2.59
C ILE A 168 10.81 -9.00 -3.29
N THR A 169 10.72 -9.64 -4.44
CA THR A 169 9.48 -9.79 -5.21
C THR A 169 8.64 -10.95 -4.69
N SER A 170 7.72 -10.70 -3.78
CA SER A 170 6.63 -11.66 -3.54
C SER A 170 5.52 -11.45 -4.58
N THR A 171 5.30 -12.46 -5.39
CA THR A 171 4.34 -12.48 -6.52
C THR A 171 2.90 -12.13 -6.11
N SER A 172 2.52 -12.35 -4.85
CA SER A 172 1.17 -12.10 -4.34
C SER A 172 0.82 -10.61 -4.11
N VAL A 173 1.82 -9.75 -3.85
CA VAL A 173 1.59 -8.30 -3.68
C VAL A 173 1.36 -7.60 -5.01
N ILE A 174 1.88 -8.18 -6.11
CA ILE A 174 1.75 -7.63 -7.46
C ILE A 174 0.32 -7.79 -7.99
N LEU A 175 -0.44 -8.80 -7.54
CA LEU A 175 -1.72 -9.19 -8.15
C LEU A 175 -2.83 -8.11 -8.05
N GLY A 176 -2.95 -7.41 -6.92
CA GLY A 176 -4.01 -6.40 -6.72
C GLY A 176 -3.63 -4.99 -7.19
N THR A 177 -2.34 -4.67 -7.19
CA THR A 177 -1.82 -3.32 -7.49
C THR A 177 -1.57 -3.10 -8.98
N ALA A 178 -1.41 -4.17 -9.78
CA ALA A 178 -1.07 -4.06 -11.20
C ALA A 178 -2.07 -3.24 -12.03
N GLY A 179 -3.34 -3.20 -11.62
CA GLY A 179 -4.39 -2.42 -12.29
C GLY A 179 -4.13 -0.91 -12.34
N TYR A 180 -3.37 -0.34 -11.38
CA TYR A 180 -3.17 1.10 -11.20
C TYR A 180 -1.76 1.59 -11.52
N LEU A 181 -0.82 0.67 -11.82
CA LEU A 181 0.56 1.03 -12.14
C LEU A 181 0.63 1.97 -13.34
N SER A 182 1.46 3.00 -13.27
CA SER A 182 1.77 3.82 -14.44
C SER A 182 2.70 3.07 -15.42
N PRO A 183 2.73 3.46 -16.72
CA PRO A 183 3.64 2.88 -17.70
C PRO A 183 5.10 2.83 -17.22
N GLU A 184 5.62 3.93 -16.72
CA GLU A 184 6.99 4.03 -16.23
C GLU A 184 7.25 3.13 -14.99
N GLN A 185 6.22 2.81 -14.20
CA GLN A 185 6.36 1.84 -13.11
C GLN A 185 6.47 0.40 -13.64
N VAL A 186 5.84 0.10 -14.76
CA VAL A 186 5.93 -1.22 -15.42
C VAL A 186 7.29 -1.39 -16.10
N GLU A 187 7.77 -0.35 -16.77
CA GLU A 187 9.06 -0.35 -17.48
C GLU A 187 10.28 -0.22 -16.56
N GLY A 188 10.09 0.13 -15.28
CA GLY A 188 11.20 0.40 -14.35
C GLY A 188 11.86 1.76 -14.58
N GLY A 189 11.11 2.72 -15.13
CA GLY A 189 11.54 4.09 -15.36
C GLY A 189 11.53 4.96 -14.10
N SER A 190 11.73 6.27 -14.29
CA SER A 190 11.74 7.25 -13.19
C SER A 190 10.34 7.49 -12.64
N ILE A 191 10.13 7.18 -11.37
CA ILE A 191 8.85 7.36 -10.68
C ILE A 191 8.79 8.74 -10.02
N GLY A 192 7.74 9.50 -10.30
CA GLY A 192 7.54 10.85 -9.82
C GLY A 192 6.07 11.19 -9.53
N PRO A 193 5.75 12.48 -9.24
CA PRO A 193 4.38 12.95 -9.03
C PRO A 193 3.40 12.55 -10.15
N ARG A 194 3.88 12.52 -11.39
CA ARG A 194 3.09 12.11 -12.57
C ARG A 194 2.70 10.64 -12.58
N SER A 195 3.39 9.79 -11.81
CA SER A 195 2.99 8.39 -11.63
C SER A 195 1.75 8.29 -10.74
N ASP A 196 1.67 9.11 -9.67
CA ASP A 196 0.48 9.19 -8.81
C ASP A 196 -0.71 9.81 -9.57
N VAL A 197 -0.45 10.81 -10.43
CA VAL A 197 -1.47 11.38 -11.33
C VAL A 197 -2.09 10.30 -12.22
N TYR A 198 -1.27 9.47 -12.86
CA TYR A 198 -1.75 8.36 -13.68
C TYR A 198 -2.61 7.38 -12.87
N SER A 199 -2.11 6.93 -11.73
CA SER A 199 -2.84 6.00 -10.86
C SER A 199 -4.16 6.59 -10.35
N THR A 200 -4.20 7.91 -10.10
CA THR A 200 -5.43 8.63 -9.72
C THR A 200 -6.40 8.72 -10.90
N GLY A 201 -5.92 8.90 -12.12
CA GLY A 201 -6.74 8.85 -13.34
C GLY A 201 -7.37 7.47 -13.57
N ILE A 202 -6.62 6.38 -13.36
CA ILE A 202 -7.15 5.00 -13.39
C ILE A 202 -8.20 4.80 -12.31
N MET A 203 -7.97 5.33 -11.10
CA MET A 203 -8.95 5.27 -10.01
C MET A 203 -10.23 6.06 -10.38
N ALA A 204 -10.09 7.25 -10.96
CA ALA A 204 -11.22 8.05 -11.44
C ALA A 204 -12.06 7.29 -12.48
N PHE A 205 -11.40 6.67 -13.46
CA PHE A 205 -12.06 5.82 -14.45
C PHE A 205 -12.85 4.69 -13.76
N GLU A 206 -12.24 3.98 -12.83
CA GLU A 206 -12.91 2.89 -12.14
C GLU A 206 -14.07 3.36 -11.27
N LEU A 207 -13.95 4.51 -10.59
CA LEU A 207 -15.05 5.08 -9.83
C LEU A 207 -16.25 5.43 -10.71
N LEU A 208 -16.01 5.96 -11.90
CA LEU A 208 -17.06 6.28 -12.87
C LEU A 208 -17.69 5.04 -13.49
N THR A 209 -16.90 4.00 -13.81
CA THR A 209 -17.35 2.85 -14.62
C THR A 209 -17.59 1.57 -13.81
N GLY A 210 -17.10 1.51 -12.57
CA GLY A 210 -17.14 0.33 -11.71
C GLY A 210 -16.07 -0.71 -12.02
N THR A 211 -15.19 -0.46 -13.01
CA THR A 211 -14.18 -1.42 -13.45
C THR A 211 -12.90 -0.73 -13.90
N THR A 212 -11.75 -1.38 -13.74
CA THR A 212 -10.49 -0.87 -14.32
C THR A 212 -10.49 -0.94 -15.85
N PRO A 213 -9.78 -0.02 -16.54
CA PRO A 213 -9.80 0.06 -18.01
C PRO A 213 -9.14 -1.14 -18.69
N PHE A 214 -8.13 -1.72 -18.04
CA PHE A 214 -7.38 -2.85 -18.61
C PHE A 214 -7.72 -4.14 -17.89
N ARG A 215 -7.98 -5.21 -18.65
CA ARG A 215 -8.32 -6.54 -18.15
C ARG A 215 -7.51 -7.61 -18.89
N GLY A 216 -7.19 -8.69 -18.21
CA GLY A 216 -6.44 -9.79 -18.81
C GLY A 216 -6.37 -11.00 -17.88
N ASP A 217 -5.96 -12.13 -18.42
CA ASP A 217 -5.91 -13.42 -17.73
C ASP A 217 -4.79 -13.50 -16.67
N ASN A 218 -3.83 -12.57 -16.74
CA ASN A 218 -2.74 -12.49 -15.78
C ASN A 218 -2.26 -11.06 -15.57
N VAL A 219 -1.55 -10.84 -14.47
CA VAL A 219 -1.05 -9.54 -14.00
C VAL A 219 -0.12 -8.86 -15.02
N LEU A 220 0.72 -9.63 -15.67
CA LEU A 220 1.66 -9.11 -16.66
C LEU A 220 0.93 -8.62 -17.91
N SER A 221 -0.09 -9.35 -18.37
CA SER A 221 -0.93 -8.94 -19.49
C SER A 221 -1.61 -7.60 -19.20
N VAL A 222 -2.24 -7.47 -18.01
CA VAL A 222 -2.85 -6.20 -17.57
C VAL A 222 -1.83 -5.07 -17.46
N ALA A 223 -0.63 -5.36 -16.95
CA ALA A 223 0.44 -4.38 -16.83
C ALA A 223 0.97 -3.90 -18.18
N HIS A 224 1.10 -4.80 -19.17
CA HIS A 224 1.58 -4.45 -20.51
C HIS A 224 0.57 -3.67 -21.36
N GLN A 225 -0.74 -3.92 -21.21
CA GLN A 225 -1.75 -3.23 -22.02
C GLN A 225 -1.62 -1.70 -21.96
N ARG A 226 -1.25 -1.12 -20.81
CA ARG A 226 -1.06 0.33 -20.66
C ARG A 226 0.15 0.91 -21.38
N LEU A 227 1.08 0.06 -21.84
CA LEU A 227 2.22 0.49 -22.65
C LEU A 227 1.78 0.71 -24.12
N ASP A 228 0.79 -0.08 -24.57
CA ASP A 228 0.38 -0.14 -25.97
C ASP A 228 -0.96 0.58 -26.23
N HIS A 229 -1.83 0.68 -25.22
CA HIS A 229 -3.19 1.20 -25.36
C HIS A 229 -3.45 2.38 -24.45
N ASP A 230 -4.21 3.35 -24.95
CA ASP A 230 -4.73 4.45 -24.16
C ASP A 230 -5.94 3.99 -23.33
N VAL A 231 -6.21 4.67 -22.22
CA VAL A 231 -7.41 4.44 -21.41
C VAL A 231 -8.63 4.91 -22.21
N PRO A 232 -9.66 4.09 -22.40
CA PRO A 232 -10.86 4.51 -23.13
C PRO A 232 -11.61 5.59 -22.34
N PRO A 233 -12.40 6.45 -23.01
CA PRO A 233 -13.21 7.43 -22.30
C PRO A 233 -14.27 6.73 -21.43
N PRO A 234 -14.46 7.15 -20.16
CA PRO A 234 -15.48 6.60 -19.27
C PRO A 234 -16.90 6.59 -19.88
N SER A 235 -17.25 7.64 -20.66
CA SER A 235 -18.55 7.74 -21.33
C SER A 235 -18.81 6.64 -22.36
N SER A 236 -17.76 5.97 -22.87
CA SER A 236 -17.91 4.80 -23.75
C SER A 236 -18.40 3.55 -23.02
N MET A 237 -18.33 3.54 -21.68
CA MET A 237 -18.70 2.42 -20.83
C MET A 237 -20.03 2.67 -20.08
N ILE A 238 -20.29 3.91 -19.69
CA ILE A 238 -21.43 4.32 -18.88
C ILE A 238 -22.03 5.58 -19.46
N ASP A 239 -23.30 5.52 -19.85
CA ASP A 239 -24.03 6.67 -20.34
C ASP A 239 -24.17 7.76 -19.27
N GLY A 240 -24.10 9.03 -19.68
CA GLY A 240 -24.30 10.17 -18.81
C GLY A 240 -23.05 10.67 -18.09
N VAL A 241 -21.88 10.12 -18.36
CA VAL A 241 -20.61 10.72 -17.95
C VAL A 241 -20.34 11.96 -18.83
N PRO A 242 -20.13 13.17 -18.22
CA PRO A 242 -19.81 14.37 -18.98
C PRO A 242 -18.45 14.26 -19.70
N GLN A 243 -18.35 14.90 -20.88
CA GLN A 243 -17.13 14.92 -21.69
C GLN A 243 -15.91 15.45 -20.91
N GLN A 244 -16.12 16.39 -20.00
CA GLN A 244 -15.05 16.93 -19.17
C GLN A 244 -14.35 15.85 -18.30
N PHE A 245 -15.09 14.83 -17.85
CA PHE A 245 -14.50 13.70 -17.13
C PHE A 245 -13.77 12.73 -18.06
N ASP A 246 -14.19 12.60 -19.32
CA ASP A 246 -13.43 11.84 -20.32
C ASP A 246 -12.07 12.51 -20.58
N ASP A 247 -12.08 13.84 -20.79
CA ASP A 247 -10.88 14.63 -21.04
C ASP A 247 -9.95 14.63 -19.83
N PHE A 248 -10.50 14.75 -18.61
CA PHE A 248 -9.77 14.67 -17.35
C PHE A 248 -9.04 13.33 -17.20
N VAL A 249 -9.76 12.22 -17.43
CA VAL A 249 -9.17 10.87 -17.33
C VAL A 249 -8.12 10.68 -18.43
N ALA A 250 -8.39 11.08 -19.66
CA ALA A 250 -7.45 10.97 -20.78
C ALA A 250 -6.15 11.74 -20.51
N HIS A 251 -6.26 12.98 -20.01
CA HIS A 251 -5.09 13.80 -19.65
C HIS A 251 -4.30 13.18 -18.50
N ALA A 252 -4.96 12.74 -17.43
CA ALA A 252 -4.29 12.09 -16.29
C ALA A 252 -3.58 10.79 -16.67
N THR A 253 -4.15 10.03 -17.64
CA THR A 253 -3.67 8.70 -18.02
C THR A 253 -2.91 8.67 -19.34
N ALA A 254 -2.46 9.80 -19.86
CA ALA A 254 -1.58 9.85 -21.02
C ALA A 254 -0.35 8.94 -20.79
N ARG A 255 0.05 8.19 -21.84
CA ARG A 255 1.15 7.21 -21.71
C ARG A 255 2.47 7.86 -21.34
N ARG A 256 2.79 9.00 -21.95
CA ARG A 256 4.01 9.75 -21.66
C ARG A 256 3.79 10.63 -20.44
N PRO A 257 4.66 10.57 -19.42
CA PRO A 257 4.49 11.38 -18.20
C PRO A 257 4.41 12.90 -18.45
N GLU A 258 5.15 13.40 -19.47
CA GLU A 258 5.15 14.83 -19.83
C GLU A 258 3.84 15.34 -20.37
N ASP A 259 3.00 14.46 -20.89
CA ASP A 259 1.68 14.78 -21.45
C ASP A 259 0.56 14.76 -20.38
N ARG A 260 0.90 14.48 -19.11
CA ARG A 260 -0.02 14.46 -17.97
C ARG A 260 0.01 15.77 -17.18
N PHE A 261 -0.93 15.92 -16.26
CA PHE A 261 -0.80 16.94 -15.21
C PHE A 261 0.57 16.80 -14.51
N PRO A 262 1.26 17.92 -14.22
CA PRO A 262 2.59 17.87 -13.63
C PRO A 262 2.61 17.25 -12.23
N ASP A 263 1.53 17.45 -11.47
CA ASP A 263 1.36 16.93 -10.11
C ASP A 263 -0.13 16.88 -9.72
N ALA A 264 -0.40 16.49 -8.48
CA ALA A 264 -1.75 16.40 -7.94
C ALA A 264 -2.40 17.77 -7.69
N VAL A 265 -1.62 18.87 -7.59
CA VAL A 265 -2.19 20.22 -7.43
C VAL A 265 -2.85 20.63 -8.72
N ALA A 266 -2.12 20.56 -9.84
CA ALA A 266 -2.65 20.91 -11.15
C ALA A 266 -3.85 20.02 -11.55
N MET A 267 -3.80 18.72 -11.21
CA MET A 267 -4.93 17.80 -11.41
C MET A 267 -6.14 18.19 -10.56
N GLY A 268 -5.92 18.68 -9.33
CA GLY A 268 -6.99 19.14 -8.43
C GLY A 268 -7.63 20.45 -8.91
N GLU A 269 -6.84 21.40 -9.40
CA GLU A 269 -7.31 22.65 -9.98
C GLU A 269 -8.20 22.43 -11.21
N GLU A 270 -7.83 21.44 -12.05
CA GLU A 270 -8.67 21.04 -13.20
C GLU A 270 -9.99 20.41 -12.74
N LEU A 271 -9.95 19.53 -11.71
CA LEU A 271 -11.16 18.94 -11.15
C LEU A 271 -12.10 19.99 -10.58
N ASP A 272 -11.58 21.01 -9.90
CA ASP A 272 -12.36 22.12 -9.36
C ASP A 272 -12.99 22.93 -10.50
N SER A 273 -12.24 23.21 -11.59
CA SER A 273 -12.76 23.88 -12.78
C SER A 273 -13.91 23.11 -13.42
N ILE A 274 -13.77 21.79 -13.55
CA ILE A 274 -14.82 20.91 -14.08
C ILE A 274 -16.06 20.92 -13.16
N ALA A 275 -15.85 20.86 -11.84
CA ALA A 275 -16.93 20.86 -10.87
C ALA A 275 -17.73 22.17 -10.94
N ASP A 276 -17.06 23.32 -11.08
CA ASP A 276 -17.67 24.64 -11.23
C ASP A 276 -18.42 24.76 -12.58
N GLU A 277 -17.81 24.36 -13.70
CA GLU A 277 -18.41 24.39 -15.05
C GLU A 277 -19.72 23.57 -15.09
N LEU A 278 -19.70 22.37 -14.52
CA LEU A 278 -20.85 21.47 -14.49
C LEU A 278 -21.85 21.78 -13.38
N GLY A 279 -21.53 22.70 -12.48
CA GLY A 279 -22.34 23.01 -11.32
C GLY A 279 -22.59 21.77 -10.44
N LEU A 280 -21.55 20.96 -10.19
CA LEU A 280 -21.69 19.72 -9.44
C LEU A 280 -22.15 20.01 -7.99
N PRO A 281 -23.19 19.32 -7.50
CA PRO A 281 -23.64 19.52 -6.14
C PRO A 281 -22.63 19.04 -5.11
N ALA A 282 -22.53 19.72 -3.97
CA ALA A 282 -21.79 19.23 -2.82
C ALA A 282 -22.29 17.85 -2.40
N PHE A 283 -21.39 16.92 -2.19
CA PHE A 283 -21.71 15.55 -1.86
C PHE A 283 -20.87 15.05 -0.69
N ARG A 284 -21.54 14.42 0.27
CA ARG A 284 -20.89 13.73 1.37
C ARG A 284 -20.76 12.24 1.02
N VAL A 285 -19.51 11.77 0.92
CA VAL A 285 -19.25 10.37 0.58
C VAL A 285 -19.70 9.47 1.75
N PRO A 286 -20.66 8.55 1.54
CA PRO A 286 -21.08 7.67 2.62
C PRO A 286 -20.04 6.58 2.88
N ALA A 287 -19.79 6.24 4.15
CA ALA A 287 -18.97 5.07 4.48
C ALA A 287 -19.66 3.76 4.01
N PRO A 288 -18.87 2.72 3.66
CA PRO A 288 -19.40 1.40 3.39
C PRO A 288 -20.02 0.79 4.66
N ARG A 289 -21.19 0.16 4.53
CA ARG A 289 -21.91 -0.44 5.67
C ARG A 289 -21.25 -1.71 6.19
N ASN A 290 -20.69 -2.50 5.28
CA ASN A 290 -20.06 -3.79 5.56
C ASN A 290 -18.54 -3.69 5.40
N SER A 291 -17.87 -2.98 6.32
CA SER A 291 -16.42 -2.83 6.29
C SER A 291 -15.71 -3.80 7.25
N ALA A 292 -14.46 -4.08 6.93
CA ALA A 292 -13.56 -4.82 7.82
C ALA A 292 -13.37 -4.08 9.17
N GLN A 293 -13.39 -2.75 9.14
CA GLN A 293 -13.28 -1.87 10.31
C GLN A 293 -14.48 -2.03 11.25
N HIS A 294 -15.72 -2.01 10.72
CA HIS A 294 -16.92 -2.23 11.50
C HIS A 294 -16.95 -3.63 12.11
N THR A 295 -16.52 -4.64 11.35
CA THR A 295 -16.38 -6.01 11.84
C THR A 295 -15.37 -6.09 13.00
N ALA A 296 -14.20 -5.45 12.86
CA ALA A 296 -13.18 -5.40 13.91
C ALA A 296 -13.66 -4.66 15.16
N ALA A 297 -14.48 -3.62 15.00
CA ALA A 297 -15.05 -2.85 16.12
C ALA A 297 -16.08 -3.65 16.94
N THR A 298 -16.78 -4.61 16.32
CA THR A 298 -17.82 -5.44 16.98
C THR A 298 -17.22 -6.64 17.74
N VAL A 299 -15.98 -7.03 17.46
CA VAL A 299 -15.30 -8.09 18.18
C VAL A 299 -14.98 -7.60 19.60
N ARG A 300 -15.93 -7.75 20.52
CA ARG A 300 -15.70 -7.54 21.95
C ARG A 300 -14.76 -8.61 22.46
N GLN A 301 -13.58 -8.25 22.95
CA GLN A 301 -12.82 -9.13 23.82
C GLN A 301 -13.67 -9.41 25.07
N PRO A 302 -13.84 -10.68 25.50
CA PRO A 302 -14.47 -10.96 26.78
C PRO A 302 -13.66 -10.23 27.86
N ARG A 303 -14.33 -9.31 28.58
CA ARG A 303 -13.72 -8.64 29.73
C ARG A 303 -13.31 -9.73 30.71
N ARG A 304 -12.03 -9.80 31.02
CA ARG A 304 -11.42 -10.74 31.98
C ARG A 304 -11.95 -10.60 33.41
N ASN A 305 -12.98 -9.80 33.63
CA ASN A 305 -13.59 -9.48 34.90
C ASN A 305 -15.03 -9.96 35.09
N ASP A 306 -15.54 -10.86 34.22
CA ASP A 306 -16.78 -11.57 34.55
C ASP A 306 -16.49 -12.76 35.50
N ARG A 307 -15.85 -12.45 36.63
CA ARG A 307 -15.89 -13.32 37.77
C ARG A 307 -17.26 -13.11 38.39
N PRO A 308 -18.10 -14.16 38.53
CA PRO A 308 -19.36 -14.01 39.22
C PRO A 308 -19.13 -13.49 40.63
N PRO A 309 -19.99 -12.61 41.16
CA PRO A 309 -19.84 -12.10 42.50
C PRO A 309 -19.83 -13.27 43.49
N SER A 310 -18.69 -13.47 44.10
CA SER A 310 -18.56 -14.42 45.24
C SER A 310 -19.52 -13.97 46.31
N SER A 311 -20.56 -14.77 46.59
CA SER A 311 -21.42 -14.63 47.74
C SER A 311 -20.61 -14.78 49.02
N ALA A 312 -20.24 -13.66 49.61
CA ALA A 312 -19.72 -13.60 50.97
C ALA A 312 -20.86 -13.25 51.93
N PRO A 313 -20.97 -13.90 53.10
CA PRO A 313 -22.04 -13.70 54.06
C PRO A 313 -21.91 -12.36 54.79
N PRO A 314 -23.01 -11.82 55.36
CA PRO A 314 -22.98 -10.52 56.01
C PRO A 314 -22.32 -10.65 57.38
N ASN A 315 -21.35 -9.79 57.68
CA ASN A 315 -20.88 -9.66 59.07
C ASN A 315 -20.64 -8.21 59.46
N ARG A 316 -21.42 -7.84 60.42
CA ARG A 316 -21.25 -6.95 61.58
C ARG A 316 -20.60 -5.57 61.41
N ALA A 317 -21.37 -4.66 61.96
CA ALA A 317 -21.12 -3.27 62.27
C ALA A 317 -19.97 -2.99 63.19
N ASP A 318 -19.43 -1.77 63.03
CA ASP A 318 -18.83 -0.80 63.96
C ASP A 318 -17.33 -0.90 64.33
N PRO A 319 -16.72 0.23 64.71
CA PRO A 319 -17.10 1.64 64.69
C PRO A 319 -16.04 2.59 64.05
N ALA A 320 -16.40 3.86 63.93
CA ALA A 320 -15.64 5.00 63.44
C ALA A 320 -14.27 5.20 64.12
N VAL A 321 -13.25 5.54 63.31
CA VAL A 321 -11.97 6.16 63.77
C VAL A 321 -11.53 7.19 62.70
N PRO A 322 -10.90 8.29 63.14
CA PRO A 322 -10.93 9.58 62.45
C PRO A 322 -9.82 9.79 61.43
N ASP A 323 -10.09 10.77 60.59
CA ASP A 323 -9.25 11.48 59.66
C ASP A 323 -7.81 11.72 60.17
N MET A 324 -6.80 11.16 59.51
CA MET A 324 -5.39 11.52 59.70
C MET A 324 -4.71 11.72 58.34
N THR A 325 -4.63 12.97 57.95
CA THR A 325 -3.74 13.50 56.94
C THR A 325 -2.30 13.05 57.22
N ARG A 326 -1.73 12.19 56.37
CA ARG A 326 -0.29 11.85 56.45
C ARG A 326 0.51 12.65 55.44
N GLN A 327 1.38 13.48 56.01
CA GLN A 327 2.43 14.24 55.30
C GLN A 327 3.44 13.29 54.65
N PHE A 328 3.79 13.64 53.41
CA PHE A 328 4.87 13.01 52.66
C PHE A 328 6.22 13.49 53.21
N THR A 329 7.07 12.55 53.65
CA THR A 329 8.49 12.79 53.97
C THR A 329 9.33 12.13 52.85
N PRO A 330 10.25 12.82 52.17
CA PRO A 330 11.14 12.20 51.19
C PRO A 330 12.28 11.46 51.86
N GLN A 331 12.60 10.24 51.41
CA GLN A 331 13.81 9.52 51.79
C GLN A 331 14.86 9.55 50.62
N PRO A 332 16.17 9.54 50.99
CA PRO A 332 17.24 9.85 50.07
C PRO A 332 17.67 8.67 49.18
N GLN A 333 18.17 9.03 47.99
CA GLN A 333 18.88 8.15 47.07
C GLN A 333 20.19 7.64 47.70
N ASP A 334 20.47 6.34 47.57
CA ASP A 334 21.85 5.87 47.54
C ASP A 334 22.03 4.58 46.72
N ARG A 335 23.01 4.70 45.81
CA ARG A 335 24.00 3.72 45.34
C ARG A 335 23.63 2.67 44.31
N TRP A 336 24.01 3.00 43.11
CA TRP A 336 24.47 2.02 42.12
C TRP A 336 25.74 1.33 42.59
N SER A 337 25.78 0.01 42.51
CA SER A 337 27.00 -0.79 42.51
C SER A 337 26.97 -1.79 41.36
N ALA A 338 28.02 -1.76 40.58
CA ALA A 338 28.32 -2.59 39.44
C ALA A 338 28.62 -4.05 39.78
N ARG A 339 28.55 -4.89 38.77
CA ARG A 339 29.18 -6.20 38.53
C ARG A 339 28.26 -7.42 38.56
N ALA A 340 28.17 -8.04 37.36
CA ALA A 340 28.90 -9.27 37.06
C ALA A 340 28.73 -9.63 35.60
N ALA A 341 29.86 -9.80 34.93
CA ALA A 341 29.99 -10.46 33.62
C ALA A 341 29.65 -11.93 33.81
N VAL A 342 28.81 -12.48 32.93
CA VAL A 342 28.63 -13.92 32.73
C VAL A 342 29.00 -14.27 31.30
N ALA A 343 29.87 -15.29 31.20
CA ALA A 343 30.51 -15.81 30.01
C ALA A 343 29.53 -16.36 28.97
N ALA A 344 29.94 -16.29 27.70
CA ALA A 344 29.33 -16.97 26.60
C ALA A 344 29.45 -18.51 26.72
N PRO A 345 28.46 -19.27 26.34
CA PRO A 345 28.64 -20.71 26.07
C PRO A 345 29.06 -20.95 24.62
N ALA A 346 29.88 -21.98 24.47
CA ALA A 346 30.56 -22.45 23.31
C ALA A 346 29.63 -23.03 22.23
N ASP A 347 30.17 -23.04 20.98
CA ASP A 347 29.65 -23.69 19.78
C ASP A 347 29.26 -25.15 20.01
N GLU A 348 28.03 -25.50 19.62
CA GLU A 348 27.64 -26.86 19.27
C GLU A 348 27.23 -26.91 17.78
N PRO A 349 27.57 -27.96 17.04
CA PRO A 349 27.30 -28.05 15.61
C PRO A 349 25.84 -28.44 15.35
N PHE A 350 25.17 -27.67 14.51
CA PHE A 350 23.87 -28.01 13.94
C PHE A 350 24.08 -28.99 12.78
N ASP A 351 23.82 -30.27 13.07
CA ASP A 351 23.49 -31.28 12.06
C ASP A 351 21.99 -31.60 12.14
N ASP A 352 21.40 -31.83 10.95
CA ASP A 352 20.02 -32.30 10.70
C ASP A 352 18.91 -31.23 10.65
N LEU A 353 18.81 -30.54 9.48
CA LEU A 353 17.54 -30.02 8.98
C LEU A 353 17.02 -30.89 7.84
N PRO A 354 15.72 -31.25 7.81
CA PRO A 354 15.15 -32.06 6.73
C PRO A 354 15.12 -31.23 5.43
N SER A 355 15.58 -31.89 4.35
CA SER A 355 15.64 -31.38 2.97
C SER A 355 14.25 -31.36 2.32
N GLU A 356 13.37 -30.44 2.70
CA GLU A 356 12.11 -30.15 1.98
C GLU A 356 11.95 -28.65 1.64
N ILE A 357 13.02 -28.01 1.14
CA ILE A 357 12.96 -26.66 0.56
C ILE A 357 13.36 -26.79 -0.92
N GLY A 358 12.51 -27.36 -1.73
CA GLY A 358 12.77 -27.54 -3.16
C GLY A 358 11.56 -27.49 -4.07
N GLN A 359 10.34 -27.41 -3.53
CA GLN A 359 9.13 -27.41 -4.37
C GLN A 359 8.19 -26.24 -4.03
N PHE A 360 7.91 -25.41 -5.00
CA PHE A 360 6.87 -24.38 -4.93
C PHE A 360 5.74 -24.76 -5.89
N ALA A 361 4.57 -25.03 -5.36
CA ALA A 361 3.36 -25.43 -6.11
C ALA A 361 3.56 -26.67 -7.01
N GLY A 362 4.38 -27.64 -6.57
CA GLY A 362 4.62 -28.89 -7.32
C GLY A 362 5.61 -28.74 -8.48
N ILE A 363 6.32 -27.61 -8.61
CA ILE A 363 7.34 -27.37 -9.64
C ILE A 363 8.69 -27.14 -8.96
N ASP A 364 9.70 -27.85 -9.40
CA ASP A 364 11.06 -27.76 -8.87
C ASP A 364 11.71 -26.43 -9.21
N ILE A 365 12.32 -25.75 -8.20
CA ILE A 365 12.93 -24.42 -8.38
C ILE A 365 14.06 -24.45 -9.41
N GLU A 366 14.73 -25.59 -9.58
CA GLU A 366 15.73 -25.78 -10.63
C GLU A 366 15.14 -25.78 -12.04
N GLU A 367 13.90 -26.25 -12.21
CA GLU A 367 13.21 -26.23 -13.50
C GLU A 367 12.81 -24.80 -13.94
N LEU A 368 12.47 -23.93 -12.99
CA LEU A 368 12.20 -22.50 -13.24
C LEU A 368 13.47 -21.72 -13.63
N ALA A 369 14.61 -22.06 -13.02
CA ALA A 369 15.90 -21.47 -13.37
C ALA A 369 16.36 -21.92 -14.77
N ALA A 370 16.13 -23.21 -15.12
CA ALA A 370 16.45 -23.76 -16.44
C ALA A 370 15.54 -23.21 -17.55
N ALA A 371 14.27 -22.90 -17.24
CA ALA A 371 13.34 -22.27 -18.18
C ALA A 371 13.76 -20.82 -18.49
N ARG A 372 14.23 -20.06 -17.48
CA ARG A 372 14.77 -18.70 -17.65
C ARG A 372 16.05 -18.66 -18.50
N GLN A 373 16.92 -19.65 -18.35
CA GLN A 373 18.14 -19.78 -19.16
C GLN A 373 17.84 -20.16 -20.62
N ARG A 374 16.83 -20.99 -20.84
CA ARG A 374 16.35 -21.34 -22.19
C ARG A 374 15.75 -20.15 -22.93
N GLY A 375 14.96 -19.29 -22.26
CA GLY A 375 14.41 -18.05 -22.83
C GLY A 375 15.50 -17.06 -23.26
N ARG A 376 16.55 -16.84 -22.43
CA ARG A 376 17.69 -15.98 -22.80
C ARG A 376 18.49 -16.53 -23.98
N ARG A 377 18.72 -17.83 -24.04
CA ARG A 377 19.43 -18.47 -25.18
C ARG A 377 18.62 -18.40 -26.47
N ALA A 378 17.30 -18.55 -26.39
CA ALA A 378 16.41 -18.39 -27.53
C ALA A 378 16.41 -16.94 -28.04
N ALA A 379 16.35 -15.93 -27.17
CA ALA A 379 16.44 -14.53 -27.53
C ALA A 379 17.76 -14.19 -28.25
N VAL A 380 18.90 -14.64 -27.71
CA VAL A 380 20.22 -14.47 -28.31
C VAL A 380 20.28 -15.17 -29.68
N PHE A 381 19.74 -16.38 -29.78
CA PHE A 381 19.69 -17.12 -31.05
C PHE A 381 18.89 -16.38 -32.11
N TRP A 382 17.70 -15.87 -31.79
CA TRP A 382 16.87 -15.11 -32.72
C TRP A 382 17.52 -13.78 -33.13
N THR A 383 18.18 -13.08 -32.21
CA THR A 383 18.91 -11.85 -32.52
C THR A 383 20.06 -12.13 -33.51
N LEU A 384 20.83 -13.20 -33.31
CA LEU A 384 21.88 -13.62 -34.24
C LEU A 384 21.32 -14.06 -35.60
N ALA A 385 20.20 -14.79 -35.60
CA ALA A 385 19.53 -15.21 -36.84
C ALA A 385 19.07 -14.01 -37.68
N VAL A 386 18.51 -12.98 -37.05
CA VAL A 386 18.10 -11.73 -37.74
C VAL A 386 19.31 -10.98 -38.29
N LEU A 387 20.42 -10.90 -37.55
CA LEU A 387 21.66 -10.25 -38.01
C LEU A 387 22.26 -10.99 -39.21
N VAL A 388 22.30 -12.33 -39.18
CA VAL A 388 22.80 -13.15 -40.32
C VAL A 388 21.90 -12.98 -41.54
N LEU A 389 20.57 -12.97 -41.35
CA LEU A 389 19.63 -12.78 -42.46
C LEU A 389 19.79 -11.39 -43.11
N ASN A 390 19.91 -10.32 -42.29
CA ASN A 390 20.18 -8.99 -42.81
C ASN A 390 21.54 -8.90 -43.54
N GLY A 391 22.58 -9.59 -43.05
CA GLY A 391 23.86 -9.69 -43.71
C GLY A 391 23.79 -10.39 -45.08
N LEU A 392 23.01 -11.48 -45.20
CA LEU A 392 22.76 -12.19 -46.45
C LEU A 392 21.98 -11.34 -47.47
N VAL A 393 20.96 -10.63 -47.01
CA VAL A 393 20.20 -9.72 -47.86
C VAL A 393 21.10 -8.59 -48.37
N ALA A 394 21.92 -8.00 -47.55
CA ALA A 394 22.87 -6.97 -47.96
C ALA A 394 23.92 -7.50 -48.94
N ALA A 395 24.46 -8.71 -48.75
CA ALA A 395 25.40 -9.36 -49.66
C ALA A 395 24.77 -9.68 -51.03
N ALA A 396 23.49 -10.17 -51.00
CA ALA A 396 22.75 -10.43 -52.23
C ALA A 396 22.44 -9.13 -52.99
N ALA A 397 22.05 -8.07 -52.31
CA ALA A 397 21.84 -6.76 -52.93
C ALA A 397 23.13 -6.17 -53.53
N TRP A 398 24.28 -6.34 -52.83
CA TRP A 398 25.59 -5.93 -53.37
C TRP A 398 25.98 -6.73 -54.60
N SER A 399 25.80 -8.07 -54.58
CA SER A 399 26.10 -8.94 -55.70
C SER A 399 25.25 -8.64 -56.94
N LEU A 400 23.96 -8.34 -56.76
CA LEU A 400 23.07 -7.91 -57.84
C LEU A 400 23.46 -6.53 -58.37
N GLY A 401 23.81 -5.58 -57.49
CA GLY A 401 24.23 -4.23 -57.90
C GLY A 401 25.52 -4.21 -58.73
N THR A 402 26.49 -5.08 -58.40
CA THR A 402 27.78 -5.16 -59.15
C THR A 402 27.62 -5.85 -60.51
N ASN A 403 26.69 -6.80 -60.67
CA ASN A 403 26.41 -7.45 -61.93
C ASN A 403 25.59 -6.58 -62.90
N PHE A 404 24.84 -5.60 -62.41
CA PHE A 404 24.05 -4.70 -63.26
C PHE A 404 24.88 -3.58 -63.93
N GLN A 405 26.05 -3.23 -63.38
CA GLN A 405 26.94 -2.21 -64.01
C GLN A 405 27.60 -2.67 -65.29
N GLY A 406 27.60 -3.95 -65.62
CA GLY A 406 28.16 -4.52 -66.86
C GLY A 406 27.17 -4.59 -68.04
N LEU A 407 25.90 -4.15 -67.91
CA LEU A 407 24.85 -4.31 -68.90
C LEU A 407 24.34 -2.99 -69.50
N LEU A 408 24.97 -1.83 -69.21
CA LEU A 408 24.63 -0.57 -69.89
C LEU A 408 25.57 -0.38 -71.10
N PRO A 409 25.07 -0.33 -72.35
CA PRO A 409 25.86 0.00 -73.55
C PRO A 409 26.26 1.48 -73.55
N GLN A 410 27.49 1.76 -73.98
CA GLN A 410 28.01 3.11 -74.16
C GLN A 410 27.29 3.82 -75.31
#